data_b62ae586709bf318b34c9f7957700da1
#
_entry.id   b62ae586709bf318b34c9f7957700da1
#
_cell.length_a   1.000
_cell.length_b   1.000
_cell.length_c   1.000
_cell.angle_alpha   90.00
_cell.angle_beta   90.00
_cell.angle_gamma   90.00
#
_symmetry.space_group_name_H-M   'P 1'
#
loop_
_entity.id
_entity.type
_entity.pdbx_description
1 polymer ?
#
loop_
_entity_poly.entity_id
_entity_poly.type
_entity_poly.pdbx_seq_one_letter_code
_entity_poly.pdbx_strand_id
1 'polypeptide(L)'
;MLLKNNLLEDPLKEKALPLFAKKLNINHFSPTQFSIPDGNWLFKYLVLTQEERRALPSNSQMKAGVAVNNVLQKHLADTIWKFGPQRKLTPMANQEKNKDKQEIIHAELQEFRNHIANDDKDQAKKEKYQDEIFAVCNHGFSALEKLGVATTYPITCEEQISITQEVSSLFLSVVGRTDFTFGGVQEKEGVISAPTPAGIIEIKTQWSKVGKLKKSGERSFISLSAPATPSYNHLIQCAMYAAYWNYEVPVYLIYLNKNEYKIFDSSNCEGLTIEGLQKNFKNMVTVFKRREKLLSQYENLDPQQIIENTVAMIDPMFEHPYCWHGIGEENLIKAKKLWNVI
;
A
#
# COMPACT_ATOMS: atom_id res chain seq x y z
N MET A 1 16.55 23.21 0.48
CA MET A 1 17.51 22.64 -0.48
C MET A 1 16.80 21.51 -1.20
N LEU A 2 16.50 21.71 -2.48
CA LEU A 2 15.56 20.90 -3.25
C LEU A 2 16.09 19.47 -3.46
N LEU A 3 15.34 18.47 -3.03
CA LEU A 3 15.48 17.04 -3.37
C LEU A 3 15.43 16.74 -4.90
N LYS A 4 15.63 17.78 -5.72
CA LYS A 4 15.36 17.76 -7.17
C LYS A 4 16.24 16.83 -8.01
N ASN A 5 17.34 16.29 -7.50
CA ASN A 5 18.31 15.59 -8.34
C ASN A 5 18.38 14.08 -8.16
N ASN A 6 17.71 13.49 -7.15
CA ASN A 6 17.79 12.02 -6.89
C ASN A 6 16.51 11.24 -7.17
N LEU A 7 15.52 11.88 -7.76
CA LEU A 7 14.15 11.35 -7.87
C LEU A 7 13.97 10.24 -8.89
N LEU A 8 15.00 9.90 -9.67
CA LEU A 8 14.85 8.99 -10.82
C LEU A 8 16.02 8.02 -11.01
N GLU A 9 16.95 7.96 -10.09
CA GLU A 9 17.80 6.78 -10.01
C GLU A 9 16.91 5.62 -9.51
N ASP A 10 17.05 4.49 -10.20
CA ASP A 10 16.44 3.24 -9.74
C ASP A 10 16.65 3.11 -8.22
N PRO A 11 15.61 3.15 -7.37
CA PRO A 11 15.77 3.10 -5.92
C PRO A 11 16.46 1.82 -5.44
N LEU A 12 16.64 0.86 -6.35
CA LEU A 12 17.33 -0.41 -6.16
C LEU A 12 18.74 -0.41 -6.75
N LYS A 13 19.21 0.70 -7.37
CA LYS A 13 20.63 0.80 -7.73
C LYS A 13 21.47 0.78 -6.45
N GLU A 14 22.38 -0.15 -6.39
CA GLU A 14 23.37 -0.48 -5.37
C GLU A 14 23.99 0.74 -4.67
N LYS A 15 23.25 1.45 -3.84
CA LYS A 15 23.84 2.13 -2.70
C LYS A 15 24.41 1.05 -1.80
N ALA A 16 25.55 1.29 -1.20
CA ALA A 16 26.18 0.34 -0.28
C ALA A 16 25.19 0.00 0.85
N LEU A 17 24.39 -1.04 0.66
CA LEU A 17 23.48 -1.53 1.69
C LEU A 17 24.28 -1.90 2.94
N PRO A 18 23.75 -1.65 4.15
CA PRO A 18 24.33 -2.11 5.40
C PRO A 18 24.60 -3.62 5.36
N LEU A 19 25.59 -4.08 6.09
CA LEU A 19 25.98 -5.49 6.09
C LEU A 19 24.83 -6.41 6.48
N PHE A 20 24.03 -6.06 7.50
CA PHE A 20 22.87 -6.83 7.89
C PHE A 20 21.84 -6.93 6.75
N ALA A 21 21.62 -5.85 6.02
CA ALA A 21 20.65 -5.80 4.93
C ALA A 21 21.05 -6.74 3.77
N LYS A 22 22.33 -6.76 3.42
CA LYS A 22 22.87 -7.69 2.42
C LYS A 22 22.73 -9.14 2.87
N LYS A 23 23.12 -9.45 4.10
CA LYS A 23 23.05 -10.80 4.68
C LYS A 23 21.62 -11.35 4.74
N LEU A 24 20.64 -10.50 5.07
CA LEU A 24 19.24 -10.87 5.23
C LEU A 24 18.41 -10.63 3.97
N ASN A 25 19.03 -10.15 2.89
CA ASN A 25 18.34 -9.79 1.65
C ASN A 25 17.16 -8.83 1.85
N ILE A 26 17.35 -7.83 2.70
CA ILE A 26 16.39 -6.75 2.95
C ILE A 26 16.92 -5.49 2.28
N ASN A 27 16.24 -4.99 1.27
CA ASN A 27 16.72 -3.85 0.49
C ASN A 27 15.96 -2.53 0.73
N HIS A 28 14.76 -2.61 1.32
CA HIS A 28 13.95 -1.42 1.64
C HIS A 28 12.89 -1.74 2.70
N PHE A 29 12.32 -0.70 3.30
CA PHE A 29 11.04 -0.74 4.02
C PHE A 29 9.88 -0.33 3.11
N SER A 30 8.68 -0.80 3.44
CA SER A 30 7.42 -0.28 2.86
C SER A 30 6.60 0.39 3.97
N PRO A 31 5.86 1.49 3.70
CA PRO A 31 5.02 2.14 4.71
C PRO A 31 3.98 1.19 5.31
N THR A 32 3.51 0.21 4.55
CA THR A 32 2.57 -0.82 5.04
C THR A 32 3.18 -1.74 6.10
N GLN A 33 4.51 -1.85 6.16
CA GLN A 33 5.18 -2.64 7.20
C GLN A 33 5.11 -1.98 8.58
N PHE A 34 4.84 -0.68 8.66
CA PHE A 34 4.72 0.05 9.92
C PHE A 34 3.74 -0.61 10.89
N SER A 35 2.59 -1.04 10.39
CA SER A 35 1.51 -1.63 11.21
C SER A 35 1.70 -3.09 11.56
N ILE A 36 2.71 -3.76 11.00
CA ILE A 36 2.96 -5.16 11.27
C ILE A 36 3.66 -5.27 12.63
N PRO A 37 3.10 -6.01 13.62
CA PRO A 37 3.77 -6.26 14.89
C PRO A 37 5.17 -6.83 14.69
N ASP A 38 6.12 -6.45 15.54
CA ASP A 38 7.53 -6.76 15.32
C ASP A 38 7.81 -8.27 15.21
N GLY A 39 7.16 -9.13 15.99
CA GLY A 39 7.30 -10.59 15.86
C GLY A 39 6.87 -11.11 14.48
N ASN A 40 5.71 -10.68 14.00
CA ASN A 40 5.25 -11.04 12.66
C ASN A 40 6.14 -10.43 11.56
N TRP A 41 6.60 -9.18 11.74
CA TRP A 41 7.50 -8.52 10.80
C TRP A 41 8.81 -9.30 10.67
N LEU A 42 9.45 -9.67 11.81
CA LEU A 42 10.67 -10.47 11.82
C LEU A 42 10.46 -11.79 11.09
N PHE A 43 9.40 -12.52 11.42
CA PHE A 43 9.10 -13.77 10.75
C PHE A 43 8.92 -13.60 9.24
N LYS A 44 8.11 -12.62 8.82
CA LYS A 44 7.86 -12.39 7.37
C LYS A 44 9.11 -11.98 6.60
N TYR A 45 9.92 -11.09 7.15
CA TYR A 45 10.97 -10.43 6.37
C TYR A 45 12.37 -10.98 6.61
N LEU A 46 12.60 -11.70 7.71
CA LEU A 46 13.88 -12.35 7.99
C LEU A 46 13.85 -13.86 7.75
N VAL A 47 12.73 -14.52 8.11
CA VAL A 47 12.64 -16.00 8.08
C VAL A 47 12.07 -16.50 6.76
N LEU A 48 10.99 -15.89 6.27
CA LEU A 48 10.40 -16.30 5.00
C LEU A 48 11.19 -15.76 3.81
N THR A 49 11.46 -16.62 2.85
CA THR A 49 12.00 -16.23 1.54
C THR A 49 11.02 -15.31 0.80
N GLN A 50 11.48 -14.64 -0.24
CA GLN A 50 10.61 -13.81 -1.08
C GLN A 50 9.49 -14.65 -1.73
N GLU A 51 9.80 -15.88 -2.12
CA GLU A 51 8.84 -16.82 -2.71
C GLU A 51 7.78 -17.25 -1.70
N GLU A 52 8.18 -17.64 -0.48
CA GLU A 52 7.25 -17.97 0.60
C GLU A 52 6.35 -16.78 0.96
N ARG A 53 6.89 -15.55 0.97
CA ARG A 53 6.08 -14.34 1.20
C ARG A 53 5.04 -14.10 0.10
N ARG A 54 5.41 -14.34 -1.16
CA ARG A 54 4.47 -14.21 -2.30
C ARG A 54 3.40 -15.29 -2.28
N ALA A 55 3.70 -16.45 -1.71
CA ALA A 55 2.77 -17.56 -1.54
C ALA A 55 1.82 -17.40 -0.33
N LEU A 56 2.02 -16.36 0.52
CA LEU A 56 1.12 -16.11 1.64
C LEU A 56 -0.33 -15.92 1.14
N PRO A 57 -1.31 -16.46 1.87
CA PRO A 57 -2.70 -16.43 1.44
C PRO A 57 -3.18 -14.98 1.22
N SER A 58 -3.65 -14.68 0.02
CA SER A 58 -4.43 -13.47 -0.23
C SER A 58 -5.91 -13.78 0.03
N ASN A 59 -6.63 -12.84 0.64
CA ASN A 59 -8.05 -13.00 0.91
C ASN A 59 -8.90 -12.27 -0.13
N SER A 60 -10.18 -12.63 -0.19
CA SER A 60 -11.15 -12.05 -1.10
C SER A 60 -11.29 -10.52 -0.94
N GLN A 61 -11.09 -9.99 0.27
CA GLN A 61 -11.14 -8.55 0.52
C GLN A 61 -10.00 -7.79 -0.19
N MET A 62 -8.78 -8.32 -0.14
CA MET A 62 -7.63 -7.75 -0.84
C MET A 62 -7.82 -7.81 -2.35
N LYS A 63 -8.27 -8.96 -2.86
CA LYS A 63 -8.50 -9.15 -4.30
C LYS A 63 -9.60 -8.25 -4.85
N ALA A 64 -10.68 -8.06 -4.10
CA ALA A 64 -11.73 -7.12 -4.47
C ALA A 64 -11.24 -5.67 -4.50
N GLY A 65 -10.38 -5.28 -3.55
CA GLY A 65 -9.73 -3.95 -3.55
C GLY A 65 -8.84 -3.74 -4.78
N VAL A 66 -8.05 -4.75 -5.15
CA VAL A 66 -7.22 -4.72 -6.36
C VAL A 66 -8.10 -4.59 -7.61
N ALA A 67 -9.20 -5.34 -7.72
CA ALA A 67 -10.11 -5.24 -8.86
C ALA A 67 -10.67 -3.82 -9.03
N VAL A 68 -11.12 -3.19 -7.92
CA VAL A 68 -11.60 -1.80 -7.95
C VAL A 68 -10.49 -0.84 -8.41
N ASN A 69 -9.29 -0.95 -7.84
CA ASN A 69 -8.17 -0.08 -8.22
C ASN A 69 -7.82 -0.23 -9.70
N ASN A 70 -7.76 -1.47 -10.23
CA ASN A 70 -7.53 -1.74 -11.65
C ASN A 70 -8.60 -1.10 -12.54
N VAL A 71 -9.89 -1.18 -12.16
CA VAL A 71 -10.99 -0.53 -12.91
C VAL A 71 -10.75 0.98 -13.00
N LEU A 72 -10.47 1.63 -11.86
CA LEU A 72 -10.27 3.08 -11.81
C LEU A 72 -9.06 3.51 -12.63
N GLN A 73 -7.95 2.76 -12.54
CA GLN A 73 -6.74 3.01 -13.31
C GLN A 73 -6.98 2.88 -14.82
N LYS A 74 -7.60 1.78 -15.26
CA LYS A 74 -7.89 1.53 -16.67
C LYS A 74 -8.83 2.56 -17.26
N HIS A 75 -9.77 3.06 -16.49
CA HIS A 75 -10.72 4.07 -16.95
C HIS A 75 -10.11 5.47 -17.04
N LEU A 76 -9.29 5.85 -16.06
CA LEU A 76 -8.71 7.21 -16.02
C LEU A 76 -7.57 7.40 -17.00
N ALA A 77 -6.87 6.33 -17.32
CA ALA A 77 -5.69 6.40 -18.16
C ALA A 77 -6.06 6.44 -19.64
N ASP A 78 -6.53 7.56 -20.15
CA ASP A 78 -6.55 7.80 -21.60
C ASP A 78 -5.18 7.63 -22.21
N THR A 79 -4.17 8.10 -21.50
CA THR A 79 -2.77 7.95 -21.81
C THR A 79 -2.03 7.74 -20.51
N ILE A 80 -1.47 6.55 -20.33
CA ILE A 80 -0.55 6.32 -19.22
C ILE A 80 0.73 7.05 -19.54
N TRP A 81 1.13 7.96 -18.66
CA TRP A 81 2.37 8.69 -18.80
C TRP A 81 3.49 7.96 -18.09
N LYS A 82 4.53 7.63 -18.82
CA LYS A 82 5.76 7.08 -18.24
C LYS A 82 6.70 8.24 -17.90
N PHE A 83 7.13 8.30 -16.64
CA PHE A 83 8.14 9.23 -16.21
C PHE A 83 9.53 8.70 -16.55
N GLY A 84 10.25 9.48 -17.34
CA GLY A 84 11.68 9.37 -17.52
C GLY A 84 12.45 10.20 -16.48
N PRO A 85 13.78 10.34 -16.65
CA PRO A 85 14.62 11.21 -15.83
C PRO A 85 14.03 12.63 -15.71
N GLN A 86 14.12 13.21 -14.51
CA GLN A 86 13.53 14.53 -14.19
C GLN A 86 12.01 14.62 -14.43
N ARG A 87 11.30 13.48 -14.31
CA ARG A 87 9.87 13.37 -14.56
C ARG A 87 9.45 13.92 -15.94
N LYS A 88 10.30 13.75 -16.95
CA LYS A 88 9.92 13.97 -18.34
C LYS A 88 8.83 12.99 -18.73
N LEU A 89 7.78 13.47 -19.38
CA LEU A 89 6.62 12.69 -19.72
C LEU A 89 6.73 12.09 -21.11
N THR A 90 6.57 10.79 -21.21
CA THR A 90 6.38 10.09 -22.48
C THR A 90 4.99 9.48 -22.48
N PRO A 91 4.11 9.86 -23.41
CA PRO A 91 2.79 9.26 -23.51
C PRO A 91 2.89 7.78 -23.90
N MET A 92 2.14 6.93 -23.19
CA MET A 92 1.96 5.54 -23.55
C MET A 92 0.51 5.33 -23.97
N ALA A 93 0.30 4.66 -25.11
CA ALA A 93 -1.04 4.36 -25.57
C ALA A 93 -1.77 3.46 -24.56
N ASN A 94 -2.95 3.87 -24.13
CA ASN A 94 -3.84 3.04 -23.35
C ASN A 94 -4.70 2.19 -24.29
N GLN A 95 -4.53 0.88 -24.22
CA GLN A 95 -5.30 -0.07 -25.01
C GLN A 95 -6.79 -0.13 -24.60
N GLU A 96 -7.12 0.35 -23.41
CA GLU A 96 -8.47 0.35 -22.84
C GLU A 96 -9.24 1.67 -23.13
N LYS A 97 -8.64 2.62 -23.82
CA LYS A 97 -9.14 4.00 -24.04
C LYS A 97 -10.60 4.10 -24.49
N ASN A 98 -11.06 3.15 -25.28
CA ASN A 98 -12.39 3.18 -25.89
C ASN A 98 -13.36 2.17 -25.27
N LYS A 99 -12.97 1.49 -24.19
CA LYS A 99 -13.86 0.56 -23.49
C LYS A 99 -14.83 1.31 -22.59
N ASP A 100 -16.09 0.92 -22.62
CA ASP A 100 -17.09 1.40 -21.68
C ASP A 100 -16.72 1.03 -20.23
N LYS A 101 -17.04 1.91 -19.28
CA LYS A 101 -16.84 1.66 -17.84
C LYS A 101 -17.37 0.31 -17.40
N GLN A 102 -18.54 -0.07 -17.93
CA GLN A 102 -19.20 -1.34 -17.64
C GLN A 102 -18.35 -2.54 -18.09
N GLU A 103 -17.77 -2.48 -19.29
CA GLU A 103 -16.93 -3.54 -19.84
C GLU A 103 -15.67 -3.74 -18.97
N ILE A 104 -15.04 -2.64 -18.55
CA ILE A 104 -13.87 -2.70 -17.67
C ILE A 104 -14.23 -3.33 -16.33
N ILE A 105 -15.36 -2.92 -15.72
CA ILE A 105 -15.83 -3.50 -14.45
C ILE A 105 -16.12 -4.99 -14.62
N HIS A 106 -16.78 -5.39 -15.71
CA HIS A 106 -17.09 -6.81 -15.95
C HIS A 106 -15.85 -7.67 -16.15
N ALA A 107 -14.82 -7.17 -16.84
CA ALA A 107 -13.55 -7.88 -17.01
C ALA A 107 -12.85 -8.11 -15.65
N GLU A 108 -12.71 -7.06 -14.83
CA GLU A 108 -12.07 -7.18 -13.50
C GLU A 108 -12.91 -8.03 -12.52
N LEU A 109 -14.24 -7.97 -12.63
CA LEU A 109 -15.13 -8.84 -11.87
C LEU A 109 -14.94 -10.31 -12.24
N GLN A 110 -14.72 -10.61 -13.52
CA GLN A 110 -14.45 -11.98 -13.97
C GLN A 110 -13.11 -12.49 -13.41
N GLU A 111 -12.06 -11.66 -13.40
CA GLU A 111 -10.78 -11.99 -12.78
C GLU A 111 -10.95 -12.23 -11.26
N PHE A 112 -11.73 -11.39 -10.58
CA PHE A 112 -12.03 -11.60 -9.16
C PHE A 112 -12.80 -12.92 -8.90
N ARG A 113 -13.71 -13.32 -9.79
CA ARG A 113 -14.44 -14.59 -9.71
C ARG A 113 -13.51 -15.81 -9.82
N ASN A 114 -12.39 -15.69 -10.50
CA ASN A 114 -11.40 -16.76 -10.65
C ASN A 114 -10.52 -16.93 -9.39
N HIS A 115 -10.54 -15.96 -8.46
CA HIS A 115 -9.81 -16.08 -7.20
C HIS A 115 -10.31 -17.27 -6.37
N ILE A 116 -9.39 -18.08 -5.83
CA ILE A 116 -9.70 -19.19 -4.92
C ILE A 116 -9.76 -18.64 -3.49
N ALA A 117 -10.90 -18.83 -2.83
CA ALA A 117 -11.07 -18.46 -1.43
C ALA A 117 -10.30 -19.41 -0.51
N ASN A 118 -9.82 -18.86 0.62
CA ASN A 118 -8.98 -19.63 1.55
C ASN A 118 -9.78 -20.59 2.44
N ASP A 119 -11.02 -20.26 2.76
CA ASP A 119 -11.94 -21.00 3.61
C ASP A 119 -13.40 -20.63 3.31
N ASP A 120 -14.36 -21.29 3.97
CA ASP A 120 -15.80 -21.04 3.81
C ASP A 120 -16.21 -19.58 4.13
N LYS A 121 -15.53 -18.96 5.10
CA LYS A 121 -15.77 -17.56 5.45
C LYS A 121 -15.27 -16.61 4.37
N ASP A 122 -14.13 -16.92 3.77
CA ASP A 122 -13.56 -16.16 2.65
C ASP A 122 -14.37 -16.40 1.38
N GLN A 123 -14.90 -17.61 1.15
CA GLN A 123 -15.84 -17.90 0.08
C GLN A 123 -17.12 -17.06 0.19
N ALA A 124 -17.72 -16.99 1.37
CA ALA A 124 -18.90 -16.16 1.61
C ALA A 124 -18.60 -14.66 1.35
N LYS A 125 -17.39 -14.18 1.74
CA LYS A 125 -16.96 -12.81 1.40
C LYS A 125 -16.82 -12.63 -0.10
N LYS A 126 -16.20 -13.58 -0.81
CA LYS A 126 -16.03 -13.53 -2.26
C LYS A 126 -17.36 -13.36 -2.97
N GLU A 127 -18.37 -14.18 -2.62
CA GLU A 127 -19.71 -14.10 -3.19
C GLU A 127 -20.33 -12.72 -2.93
N LYS A 128 -20.26 -12.24 -1.69
CA LYS A 128 -20.82 -10.95 -1.32
C LYS A 128 -20.16 -9.76 -2.03
N TYR A 129 -18.84 -9.80 -2.18
CA TYR A 129 -18.08 -8.70 -2.80
C TYR A 129 -18.28 -8.63 -4.30
N GLN A 130 -18.62 -9.74 -4.99
CA GLN A 130 -19.03 -9.72 -6.39
C GLN A 130 -20.21 -8.76 -6.62
N ASP A 131 -21.17 -8.73 -5.69
CA ASP A 131 -22.33 -7.84 -5.77
C ASP A 131 -21.97 -6.37 -5.44
N GLU A 132 -20.92 -6.15 -4.68
CA GLU A 132 -20.53 -4.83 -4.18
C GLU A 132 -19.56 -4.09 -5.11
N ILE A 133 -18.69 -4.81 -5.84
CA ILE A 133 -17.61 -4.23 -6.68
C ILE A 133 -18.16 -3.14 -7.62
N PHE A 134 -19.29 -3.39 -8.25
CA PHE A 134 -19.90 -2.45 -9.20
C PHE A 134 -20.21 -1.10 -8.56
N ALA A 135 -20.90 -1.12 -7.42
CA ALA A 135 -21.23 0.09 -6.68
C ALA A 135 -19.99 0.82 -6.16
N VAL A 136 -18.98 0.06 -5.67
CA VAL A 136 -17.71 0.61 -5.18
C VAL A 136 -16.95 1.30 -6.32
N CYS A 137 -16.90 0.71 -7.53
CA CYS A 137 -16.30 1.35 -8.69
C CYS A 137 -16.99 2.65 -9.07
N ASN A 138 -18.33 2.68 -9.09
CA ASN A 138 -19.08 3.89 -9.41
C ASN A 138 -18.83 5.01 -8.39
N HIS A 139 -18.75 4.69 -7.10
CA HIS A 139 -18.35 5.65 -6.07
C HIS A 139 -16.90 6.13 -6.25
N GLY A 140 -16.01 5.26 -6.72
CA GLY A 140 -14.64 5.63 -7.08
C GLY A 140 -14.59 6.65 -8.21
N PHE A 141 -15.33 6.41 -9.30
CA PHE A 141 -15.44 7.38 -10.41
C PHE A 141 -15.98 8.73 -9.93
N SER A 142 -17.07 8.73 -9.14
CA SER A 142 -17.65 9.97 -8.61
C SER A 142 -16.69 10.73 -7.69
N ALA A 143 -15.91 10.02 -6.87
CA ALA A 143 -14.91 10.64 -6.01
C ALA A 143 -13.78 11.30 -6.80
N LEU A 144 -13.28 10.63 -7.84
CA LEU A 144 -12.21 11.13 -8.70
C LEU A 144 -12.69 12.29 -9.58
N GLU A 145 -13.92 12.24 -10.06
CA GLU A 145 -14.57 13.34 -10.79
C GLU A 145 -14.72 14.58 -9.90
N LYS A 146 -15.17 14.41 -8.65
CA LYS A 146 -15.28 15.49 -7.68
C LYS A 146 -13.95 16.19 -7.39
N LEU A 147 -12.84 15.46 -7.45
CA LEU A 147 -11.49 16.02 -7.32
C LEU A 147 -10.94 16.61 -8.64
N GLY A 148 -11.72 16.54 -9.73
CA GLY A 148 -11.30 17.03 -11.05
C GLY A 148 -10.18 16.21 -11.70
N VAL A 149 -9.92 14.99 -11.23
CA VAL A 149 -8.83 14.14 -11.72
C VAL A 149 -9.02 13.79 -13.19
N ALA A 150 -10.26 13.46 -13.59
CA ALA A 150 -10.57 13.07 -14.96
C ALA A 150 -10.30 14.14 -16.02
N THR A 151 -10.23 15.43 -15.61
CA THR A 151 -9.98 16.58 -16.49
C THR A 151 -8.57 17.16 -16.34
N THR A 152 -7.75 16.60 -15.46
CA THR A 152 -6.42 17.14 -15.11
C THR A 152 -5.34 16.16 -15.54
N TYR A 153 -4.47 16.56 -16.46
CA TYR A 153 -3.36 15.74 -16.97
C TYR A 153 -2.00 16.24 -16.47
N PRO A 154 -0.99 15.36 -16.38
CA PRO A 154 -1.04 13.91 -16.56
C PRO A 154 -1.61 13.22 -15.31
N ILE A 155 -2.16 12.02 -15.53
CA ILE A 155 -2.51 11.09 -14.44
C ILE A 155 -1.50 9.96 -14.47
N THR A 156 -0.91 9.62 -13.32
CA THR A 156 -0.07 8.43 -13.17
C THR A 156 -0.66 7.50 -12.14
N CYS A 157 -0.55 6.22 -12.43
CA CYS A 157 -1.02 5.14 -11.57
C CYS A 157 0.18 4.34 -11.08
N GLU A 158 0.14 3.87 -9.82
CA GLU A 158 1.17 3.01 -9.23
C GLU A 158 2.59 3.61 -9.34
N GLU A 159 2.71 4.93 -9.21
CA GLU A 159 4.02 5.58 -9.24
C GLU A 159 4.84 5.13 -8.03
N GLN A 160 5.96 4.47 -8.32
CA GLN A 160 6.90 4.06 -7.27
C GLN A 160 7.72 5.26 -6.80
N ILE A 161 7.69 5.50 -5.52
CA ILE A 161 8.46 6.56 -4.86
C ILE A 161 9.37 5.99 -3.79
N SER A 162 10.47 6.65 -3.52
CA SER A 162 11.47 6.21 -2.55
C SER A 162 11.99 7.35 -1.69
N ILE A 163 11.87 7.20 -0.39
CA ILE A 163 12.47 8.11 0.60
C ILE A 163 13.89 7.65 0.90
N THR A 164 14.85 8.49 0.58
CA THR A 164 16.27 8.19 0.77
C THR A 164 16.74 8.41 2.22
N GLN A 165 17.95 7.95 2.53
CA GLN A 165 18.62 8.14 3.82
C GLN A 165 18.71 9.61 4.24
N GLU A 166 18.93 10.53 3.28
CA GLU A 166 19.07 11.96 3.55
C GLU A 166 17.81 12.56 4.16
N VAL A 167 16.63 12.05 3.76
CA VAL A 167 15.33 12.50 4.27
C VAL A 167 14.91 11.78 5.53
N SER A 168 15.09 10.46 5.57
CA SER A 168 14.59 9.60 6.65
C SER A 168 15.62 9.39 7.77
N SER A 169 16.91 9.57 7.49
CA SER A 169 18.01 9.15 8.36
C SER A 169 17.98 7.63 8.66
N LEU A 170 17.39 6.84 7.76
CA LEU A 170 17.41 5.38 7.77
C LEU A 170 18.50 4.88 6.86
N PHE A 171 19.12 3.74 7.17
CA PHE A 171 20.06 3.09 6.26
C PHE A 171 19.33 2.51 5.04
N LEU A 172 18.13 1.97 5.24
CA LEU A 172 17.27 1.45 4.18
C LEU A 172 16.30 2.52 3.69
N SER A 173 16.12 2.62 2.39
CA SER A 173 15.09 3.48 1.82
C SER A 173 13.70 3.00 2.22
N VAL A 174 12.73 3.91 2.29
CA VAL A 174 11.32 3.56 2.38
C VAL A 174 10.72 3.68 0.99
N VAL A 175 10.21 2.55 0.46
CA VAL A 175 9.64 2.48 -0.90
C VAL A 175 8.14 2.26 -0.81
N GLY A 176 7.38 3.08 -1.54
CA GLY A 176 5.94 2.97 -1.65
C GLY A 176 5.46 3.16 -3.08
N ARG A 177 4.17 2.94 -3.30
CA ARG A 177 3.48 3.24 -4.55
C ARG A 177 2.23 4.04 -4.25
N THR A 178 2.03 5.13 -4.97
CA THR A 178 0.80 5.92 -4.91
C THR A 178 -0.26 5.26 -5.77
N ASP A 179 -1.53 5.28 -5.37
CA ASP A 179 -2.58 4.81 -6.27
C ASP A 179 -2.68 5.73 -7.49
N PHE A 180 -2.70 7.06 -7.27
CA PHE A 180 -2.67 8.06 -8.33
C PHE A 180 -1.86 9.29 -7.96
N THR A 181 -1.22 9.90 -8.96
CA THR A 181 -0.82 11.31 -8.93
C THR A 181 -1.37 12.01 -10.15
N PHE A 182 -1.71 13.30 -10.06
CA PHE A 182 -2.32 14.04 -11.16
C PHE A 182 -1.86 15.48 -11.24
N GLY A 183 -1.87 16.02 -12.45
CA GLY A 183 -1.56 17.44 -12.72
C GLY A 183 -0.07 17.79 -12.58
N GLY A 184 0.19 19.10 -12.51
CA GLY A 184 1.55 19.63 -12.34
C GLY A 184 2.36 19.71 -13.63
N VAL A 185 1.70 19.71 -14.79
CA VAL A 185 2.35 19.81 -16.10
C VAL A 185 3.07 21.15 -16.24
N GLN A 186 4.30 21.08 -16.72
CA GLN A 186 5.10 22.21 -17.15
C GLN A 186 5.68 21.91 -18.52
N GLU A 187 5.59 22.89 -19.43
CA GLU A 187 6.25 22.82 -20.72
C GLU A 187 7.37 23.87 -20.74
N LYS A 188 8.58 23.42 -21.07
CA LYS A 188 9.74 24.29 -21.24
C LYS A 188 10.55 23.81 -22.44
N GLU A 189 10.74 24.69 -23.42
CA GLU A 189 11.53 24.43 -24.62
C GLU A 189 11.09 23.15 -25.36
N GLY A 190 9.76 22.92 -25.46
CA GLY A 190 9.18 21.75 -26.10
C GLY A 190 9.29 20.44 -25.29
N VAL A 191 9.80 20.50 -24.06
CA VAL A 191 9.85 19.36 -23.14
C VAL A 191 8.69 19.45 -22.17
N ILE A 192 7.80 18.44 -22.20
CA ILE A 192 6.71 18.31 -21.24
C ILE A 192 7.23 17.55 -20.01
N SER A 193 6.99 18.10 -18.85
CA SER A 193 7.36 17.47 -17.57
C SER A 193 6.30 17.74 -16.51
N ALA A 194 6.27 16.93 -15.47
CA ALA A 194 5.43 17.13 -14.29
C ALA A 194 6.27 16.92 -13.02
N PRO A 195 7.20 17.85 -12.72
CA PRO A 195 8.15 17.68 -11.64
C PRO A 195 7.48 17.57 -10.26
N THR A 196 6.35 18.23 -10.08
CA THR A 196 5.56 18.21 -8.86
C THR A 196 4.09 18.03 -9.25
N PRO A 197 3.39 16.96 -8.86
CA PRO A 197 1.97 16.79 -9.16
C PRO A 197 1.13 17.86 -8.44
N ALA A 198 -0.09 18.08 -8.94
CA ALA A 198 -1.07 18.93 -8.27
C ALA A 198 -1.74 18.22 -7.07
N GLY A 199 -1.72 16.88 -7.05
CA GLY A 199 -2.26 16.10 -5.95
C GLY A 199 -1.87 14.64 -6.00
N ILE A 200 -1.94 14.01 -4.83
CA ILE A 200 -1.69 12.59 -4.59
C ILE A 200 -2.97 11.98 -4.05
N ILE A 201 -3.35 10.81 -4.55
CA ILE A 201 -4.54 10.10 -4.10
C ILE A 201 -4.15 8.71 -3.62
N GLU A 202 -4.67 8.35 -2.46
CA GLU A 202 -4.67 7.00 -1.91
C GLU A 202 -6.12 6.52 -1.74
N ILE A 203 -6.43 5.34 -2.27
CA ILE A 203 -7.78 4.75 -2.24
C ILE A 203 -7.83 3.57 -1.29
N LYS A 204 -8.85 3.53 -0.47
CA LYS A 204 -9.14 2.43 0.45
C LYS A 204 -10.56 1.93 0.26
N THR A 205 -10.70 0.66 -0.06
CA THR A 205 -12.01 0.01 -0.17
C THR A 205 -12.45 -0.59 1.16
N GLN A 206 -13.71 -0.47 1.46
CA GLN A 206 -14.35 -1.07 2.63
C GLN A 206 -15.48 -1.99 2.19
N TRP A 207 -15.42 -3.23 2.64
CA TRP A 207 -16.33 -4.28 2.25
C TRP A 207 -17.22 -4.69 3.41
N SER A 208 -18.43 -5.17 3.10
CA SER A 208 -19.34 -5.71 4.12
C SER A 208 -18.65 -6.75 4.99
N LYS A 209 -18.81 -6.64 6.31
CA LYS A 209 -18.27 -7.61 7.26
C LYS A 209 -19.16 -8.84 7.34
N VAL A 210 -18.54 -10.01 7.38
CA VAL A 210 -19.24 -11.26 7.67
C VAL A 210 -19.70 -11.25 9.12
N GLY A 211 -21.01 -11.39 9.29
CA GLY A 211 -21.66 -11.50 10.58
C GLY A 211 -21.83 -12.97 11.03
N LYS A 212 -22.77 -13.20 11.93
CA LYS A 212 -23.07 -14.51 12.50
C LYS A 212 -23.69 -15.45 11.45
N LEU A 213 -23.44 -16.74 11.62
CA LEU A 213 -24.16 -17.80 10.90
C LEU A 213 -25.62 -17.82 11.38
N LYS A 214 -26.55 -17.73 10.45
CA LYS A 214 -27.98 -17.83 10.73
C LYS A 214 -28.37 -19.29 10.95
N LYS A 215 -29.54 -19.53 11.56
CA LYS A 215 -30.11 -20.90 11.71
C LYS A 215 -30.34 -21.58 10.36
N SER A 216 -30.52 -20.82 9.28
CA SER A 216 -30.64 -21.31 7.89
C SER A 216 -29.33 -21.82 7.28
N GLY A 217 -28.21 -21.71 7.97
CA GLY A 217 -26.87 -22.03 7.40
C GLY A 217 -26.24 -20.88 6.62
N GLU A 218 -26.95 -19.80 6.38
CA GLU A 218 -26.44 -18.62 5.68
C GLU A 218 -25.67 -17.67 6.63
N ARG A 219 -24.66 -16.98 6.13
CA ARG A 219 -23.99 -15.90 6.87
C ARG A 219 -24.71 -14.57 6.71
N SER A 220 -24.85 -13.83 7.79
CA SER A 220 -25.28 -12.44 7.73
C SER A 220 -24.11 -11.55 7.28
N PHE A 221 -24.45 -10.39 6.70
CA PHE A 221 -23.47 -9.38 6.34
C PHE A 221 -23.86 -8.03 6.93
N ILE A 222 -22.87 -7.32 7.45
CA ILE A 222 -23.02 -5.98 8.00
C ILE A 222 -22.40 -5.00 7.02
N SER A 223 -23.20 -4.13 6.46
CA SER A 223 -22.74 -3.03 5.62
C SER A 223 -21.92 -2.05 6.45
N LEU A 224 -20.84 -1.52 5.88
CA LEU A 224 -20.02 -0.51 6.52
C LEU A 224 -20.36 0.88 5.96
N SER A 225 -20.36 1.87 6.84
CA SER A 225 -20.27 3.28 6.46
C SER A 225 -18.81 3.69 6.36
N ALA A 226 -18.54 4.77 5.61
CA ALA A 226 -17.22 5.37 5.58
C ALA A 226 -16.80 5.78 7.01
N PRO A 227 -15.51 5.61 7.37
CA PRO A 227 -15.08 5.89 8.74
C PRO A 227 -15.23 7.38 9.06
N ALA A 228 -15.52 7.69 10.33
CA ALA A 228 -15.56 9.08 10.80
C ALA A 228 -14.18 9.73 10.65
N THR A 229 -13.11 8.98 10.98
CA THR A 229 -11.70 9.37 10.88
C THR A 229 -10.91 8.29 10.14
N PRO A 230 -9.88 8.65 9.38
CA PRO A 230 -9.01 7.68 8.72
C PRO A 230 -8.31 6.74 9.70
N SER A 231 -8.02 5.53 9.24
CA SER A 231 -7.12 4.61 9.95
C SER A 231 -5.72 5.21 10.03
N TYR A 232 -5.08 5.07 11.20
CA TYR A 232 -3.73 5.57 11.43
C TYR A 232 -2.71 5.00 10.42
N ASN A 233 -2.82 3.74 10.07
CA ASN A 233 -1.94 3.10 9.09
C ASN A 233 -2.05 3.73 7.68
N HIS A 234 -3.22 4.17 7.30
CA HIS A 234 -3.42 4.87 6.02
C HIS A 234 -2.84 6.29 6.07
N LEU A 235 -2.93 6.97 7.21
CA LEU A 235 -2.27 8.27 7.42
C LEU A 235 -0.75 8.16 7.38
N ILE A 236 -0.16 7.09 7.88
CA ILE A 236 1.28 6.81 7.77
C ILE A 236 1.70 6.65 6.30
N GLN A 237 0.90 5.96 5.50
CA GLN A 237 1.15 5.80 4.07
C GLN A 237 1.09 7.15 3.34
N CYS A 238 0.05 7.95 3.61
CA CYS A 238 -0.07 9.31 3.09
C CYS A 238 1.11 10.20 3.50
N ALA A 239 1.60 10.07 4.73
CA ALA A 239 2.72 10.84 5.24
C ALA A 239 4.03 10.55 4.49
N MET A 240 4.28 9.29 4.14
CA MET A 240 5.40 8.90 3.30
C MET A 240 5.31 9.55 1.92
N TYR A 241 4.14 9.56 1.30
CA TYR A 241 3.95 10.18 0.00
C TYR A 241 4.17 11.69 0.06
N ALA A 242 3.60 12.36 1.06
CA ALA A 242 3.81 13.80 1.25
C ALA A 242 5.29 14.15 1.46
N ALA A 243 6.01 13.35 2.26
CA ALA A 243 7.43 13.56 2.52
C ALA A 243 8.29 13.47 1.26
N TYR A 244 7.93 12.62 0.31
CA TYR A 244 8.62 12.51 -0.98
C TYR A 244 8.60 13.81 -1.79
N TRP A 245 7.49 14.56 -1.75
CA TRP A 245 7.36 15.88 -2.35
C TRP A 245 7.51 17.03 -1.34
N ASN A 246 8.27 16.80 -0.26
CA ASN A 246 8.56 17.83 0.75
C ASN A 246 7.31 18.52 1.33
N TYR A 247 6.19 17.79 1.41
CA TYR A 247 4.90 18.29 1.90
C TYR A 247 4.30 19.45 1.07
N GLU A 248 4.78 19.66 -0.15
CA GLU A 248 4.29 20.72 -1.05
C GLU A 248 3.04 20.29 -1.85
N VAL A 249 2.75 18.98 -1.87
CA VAL A 249 1.66 18.41 -2.66
C VAL A 249 0.54 17.93 -1.73
N PRO A 250 -0.71 18.37 -1.96
CA PRO A 250 -1.84 17.91 -1.18
C PRO A 250 -2.09 16.40 -1.36
N VAL A 251 -2.46 15.75 -0.27
CA VAL A 251 -2.79 14.32 -0.25
C VAL A 251 -4.26 14.14 0.03
N TYR A 252 -4.92 13.34 -0.79
CA TYR A 252 -6.32 12.95 -0.68
C TYR A 252 -6.40 11.46 -0.33
N LEU A 253 -7.09 11.13 0.75
CA LEU A 253 -7.37 9.77 1.16
C LEU A 253 -8.85 9.48 0.94
N ILE A 254 -9.16 8.55 0.05
CA ILE A 254 -10.53 8.23 -0.35
C ILE A 254 -10.93 6.87 0.22
N TYR A 255 -12.02 6.82 0.95
CA TYR A 255 -12.66 5.57 1.33
C TYR A 255 -13.88 5.31 0.45
N LEU A 256 -13.92 4.11 -0.13
CA LEU A 256 -14.99 3.64 -1.00
C LEU A 256 -15.69 2.44 -0.36
N ASN A 257 -17.01 2.44 -0.35
CA ASN A 257 -17.81 1.27 -0.04
C ASN A 257 -19.03 1.21 -0.96
N LYS A 258 -19.88 0.21 -0.81
CA LYS A 258 -21.05 0.02 -1.69
C LYS A 258 -22.13 1.09 -1.54
N ASN A 259 -22.14 1.86 -0.45
CA ASN A 259 -23.19 2.83 -0.15
C ASN A 259 -22.77 4.27 -0.45
N GLU A 260 -21.46 4.56 -0.30
CA GLU A 260 -20.94 5.93 -0.32
C GLU A 260 -19.42 5.96 -0.59
N TYR A 261 -18.92 7.16 -0.84
CA TYR A 261 -17.50 7.48 -0.74
C TYR A 261 -17.27 8.64 0.23
N LYS A 262 -16.08 8.70 0.79
CA LYS A 262 -15.65 9.81 1.64
C LYS A 262 -14.22 10.22 1.29
N ILE A 263 -14.03 11.51 1.06
CA ILE A 263 -12.74 12.12 0.77
C ILE A 263 -12.25 12.83 2.02
N PHE A 264 -11.04 12.49 2.43
CA PHE A 264 -10.31 13.18 3.47
C PHE A 264 -9.14 13.95 2.85
N ASP A 265 -8.95 15.18 3.30
CA ASP A 265 -7.86 16.07 2.97
C ASP A 265 -7.47 16.92 4.18
N SER A 266 -6.59 17.91 3.99
CA SER A 266 -6.13 18.78 5.08
C SER A 266 -7.21 19.67 5.68
N SER A 267 -8.34 19.88 4.99
CA SER A 267 -9.44 20.72 5.47
C SER A 267 -10.35 20.01 6.47
N ASN A 268 -10.40 18.67 6.42
CA ASN A 268 -11.33 17.87 7.22
C ASN A 268 -10.67 16.73 8.00
N CYS A 269 -9.33 16.62 7.93
CA CYS A 269 -8.55 15.62 8.64
C CYS A 269 -7.22 16.18 9.15
N GLU A 270 -7.08 16.36 10.47
CA GLU A 270 -5.83 16.85 11.09
C GLU A 270 -4.61 16.01 10.69
N GLY A 271 -4.77 14.69 10.56
CA GLY A 271 -3.68 13.79 10.16
C GLY A 271 -3.15 14.01 8.75
N LEU A 272 -3.87 14.75 7.89
CA LEU A 272 -3.49 15.13 6.52
C LEU A 272 -3.06 16.60 6.39
N THR A 273 -3.06 17.39 7.47
CA THR A 273 -2.37 18.67 7.48
C THR A 273 -0.85 18.48 7.39
N ILE A 274 -0.11 19.52 7.04
CA ILE A 274 1.36 19.43 6.95
C ILE A 274 1.96 18.96 8.27
N GLU A 275 1.52 19.51 9.39
CA GLU A 275 1.97 19.12 10.73
C GLU A 275 1.60 17.67 11.07
N GLY A 276 0.38 17.24 10.73
CA GLY A 276 -0.09 15.88 10.90
C GLY A 276 0.72 14.88 10.08
N LEU A 277 0.97 15.17 8.82
CA LEU A 277 1.79 14.35 7.92
C LEU A 277 3.25 14.26 8.40
N GLN A 278 3.86 15.38 8.83
CA GLN A 278 5.21 15.39 9.39
C GLN A 278 5.32 14.56 10.67
N LYS A 279 4.35 14.67 11.58
CA LYS A 279 4.26 13.85 12.79
C LYS A 279 4.16 12.37 12.46
N ASN A 280 3.28 12.02 11.53
CA ASN A 280 3.06 10.64 11.11
C ASN A 280 4.30 10.05 10.42
N PHE A 281 4.98 10.82 9.57
CA PHE A 281 6.24 10.42 8.96
C PHE A 281 7.34 10.15 10.00
N LYS A 282 7.49 11.06 10.98
CA LYS A 282 8.44 10.89 12.08
C LYS A 282 8.17 9.61 12.89
N ASN A 283 6.90 9.30 13.13
CA ASN A 283 6.52 8.06 13.84
C ASN A 283 6.91 6.81 13.02
N MET A 284 6.67 6.81 11.72
CA MET A 284 7.09 5.72 10.83
C MET A 284 8.61 5.52 10.85
N VAL A 285 9.36 6.61 10.70
CA VAL A 285 10.83 6.58 10.75
C VAL A 285 11.32 6.04 12.10
N THR A 286 10.69 6.41 13.20
CA THR A 286 11.06 5.92 14.54
C THR A 286 10.92 4.40 14.66
N VAL A 287 9.83 3.83 14.13
CA VAL A 287 9.63 2.36 14.12
C VAL A 287 10.71 1.68 13.28
N PHE A 288 10.97 2.19 12.09
CA PHE A 288 11.97 1.60 11.20
C PHE A 288 13.40 1.75 11.73
N LYS A 289 13.75 2.88 12.36
CA LYS A 289 15.05 3.04 13.06
C LYS A 289 15.24 2.00 14.15
N ARG A 290 14.18 1.71 14.93
CA ARG A 290 14.25 0.65 15.95
C ARG A 290 14.56 -0.70 15.33
N ARG A 291 13.93 -1.05 14.21
CA ARG A 291 14.19 -2.30 13.48
C ARG A 291 15.61 -2.35 12.90
N GLU A 292 16.08 -1.28 12.28
CA GLU A 292 17.46 -1.20 11.80
C GLU A 292 18.47 -1.35 12.93
N LYS A 293 18.24 -0.66 14.05
CA LYS A 293 19.13 -0.75 15.21
C LYS A 293 19.17 -2.18 15.75
N LEU A 294 18.04 -2.86 15.82
CA LEU A 294 17.96 -4.25 16.28
C LEU A 294 18.78 -5.17 15.37
N LEU A 295 18.63 -5.03 14.06
CA LEU A 295 19.34 -5.85 13.08
C LEU A 295 20.85 -5.55 13.04
N SER A 296 21.25 -4.29 13.15
CA SER A 296 22.66 -3.87 13.10
C SER A 296 23.46 -4.34 14.32
N GLN A 297 22.82 -4.61 15.46
CA GLN A 297 23.51 -5.15 16.65
C GLN A 297 24.14 -6.52 16.39
N TYR A 298 23.61 -7.27 15.43
CA TYR A 298 24.03 -8.64 15.14
C TYR A 298 24.66 -8.79 13.74
N GLU A 299 25.04 -7.70 13.08
CA GLU A 299 25.49 -7.73 11.67
C GLU A 299 26.76 -8.56 11.42
N ASN A 300 27.56 -8.79 12.46
CA ASN A 300 28.77 -9.63 12.38
C ASN A 300 28.49 -11.14 12.44
N LEU A 301 27.25 -11.54 12.79
CA LEU A 301 26.82 -12.93 12.82
C LEU A 301 26.42 -13.42 11.43
N ASP A 302 26.29 -14.74 11.28
CA ASP A 302 25.68 -15.31 10.07
C ASP A 302 24.15 -15.05 10.05
N PRO A 303 23.48 -15.20 8.90
CA PRO A 303 22.04 -14.92 8.79
C PRO A 303 21.18 -15.69 9.77
N GLN A 304 21.49 -16.96 10.04
CA GLN A 304 20.72 -17.80 10.96
C GLN A 304 20.88 -17.30 12.40
N GLN A 305 22.08 -16.98 12.81
CA GLN A 305 22.36 -16.39 14.12
C GLN A 305 21.72 -15.00 14.30
N ILE A 306 21.69 -14.17 13.23
CA ILE A 306 20.97 -12.89 13.27
C ILE A 306 19.49 -13.14 13.55
N ILE A 307 18.86 -14.09 12.87
CA ILE A 307 17.45 -14.43 13.07
C ILE A 307 17.20 -14.91 14.51
N GLU A 308 17.96 -15.87 14.99
CA GLU A 308 17.83 -16.45 16.32
C GLU A 308 17.96 -15.41 17.44
N ASN A 309 19.01 -14.58 17.37
CA ASN A 309 19.22 -13.53 18.38
C ASN A 309 18.15 -12.43 18.31
N THR A 310 17.70 -12.07 17.10
CA THR A 310 16.68 -11.05 16.93
C THR A 310 15.32 -11.52 17.43
N VAL A 311 14.98 -12.79 17.15
CA VAL A 311 13.76 -13.45 17.60
C VAL A 311 13.71 -13.52 19.13
N ALA A 312 14.82 -13.87 19.79
CA ALA A 312 14.91 -13.94 21.24
C ALA A 312 14.62 -12.60 21.95
N MET A 313 14.80 -11.48 21.27
CA MET A 313 14.58 -10.13 21.81
C MET A 313 13.16 -9.61 21.67
N ILE A 314 12.29 -10.31 20.94
CA ILE A 314 10.96 -9.84 20.58
C ILE A 314 9.88 -10.80 21.02
N ASP A 315 8.91 -10.29 21.79
CA ASP A 315 7.69 -11.04 22.11
C ASP A 315 6.89 -11.30 20.82
N PRO A 316 6.65 -12.58 20.46
CA PRO A 316 5.91 -12.92 19.26
C PRO A 316 4.42 -12.61 19.38
N MET A 317 3.88 -12.42 20.58
CA MET A 317 2.46 -12.13 20.82
C MET A 317 1.52 -13.17 20.17
N PHE A 318 1.80 -14.47 20.28
CA PHE A 318 0.99 -15.53 19.65
C PHE A 318 -0.46 -15.57 20.15
N GLU A 319 -0.69 -15.16 21.37
CA GLU A 319 -2.04 -15.08 21.96
C GLU A 319 -2.86 -13.90 21.45
N HIS A 320 -2.24 -12.94 20.74
CA HIS A 320 -2.96 -11.79 20.23
C HIS A 320 -3.64 -12.14 18.89
N PRO A 321 -4.98 -12.01 18.79
CA PRO A 321 -5.76 -12.58 17.68
C PRO A 321 -5.44 -11.99 16.30
N TYR A 322 -4.81 -10.82 16.24
CA TYR A 322 -4.53 -10.14 14.99
C TYR A 322 -3.05 -10.11 14.58
N CYS A 323 -2.13 -10.46 15.51
CA CYS A 323 -0.69 -10.36 15.23
C CYS A 323 -0.23 -11.29 14.11
N TRP A 324 -0.83 -12.46 13.99
CA TRP A 324 -0.47 -13.52 13.03
C TRP A 324 -1.52 -13.72 11.94
N HIS A 325 -2.42 -12.77 11.78
CA HIS A 325 -3.43 -12.85 10.73
C HIS A 325 -2.79 -12.84 9.33
N GLY A 326 -3.25 -13.75 8.46
CA GLY A 326 -2.78 -13.84 7.06
C GLY A 326 -1.41 -14.52 6.86
N ILE A 327 -0.87 -15.18 7.90
CA ILE A 327 0.37 -15.97 7.79
C ILE A 327 0.12 -17.39 7.24
N GLY A 328 -1.09 -17.95 7.44
CA GLY A 328 -1.39 -19.36 7.18
C GLY A 328 -0.94 -20.29 8.30
N GLU A 329 -1.61 -21.43 8.43
CA GLU A 329 -1.41 -22.35 9.55
C GLU A 329 0.00 -22.97 9.56
N GLU A 330 0.50 -23.41 8.41
CA GLU A 330 1.83 -23.99 8.25
C GLU A 330 2.94 -23.02 8.70
N ASN A 331 2.86 -21.76 8.24
CA ASN A 331 3.82 -20.73 8.63
C ASN A 331 3.69 -20.33 10.10
N LEU A 332 2.48 -20.40 10.67
CA LEU A 332 2.29 -20.17 12.10
C LEU A 332 2.96 -21.25 12.95
N ILE A 333 2.88 -22.53 12.52
CA ILE A 333 3.60 -23.63 13.15
C ILE A 333 5.11 -23.41 13.04
N LYS A 334 5.62 -23.03 11.86
CA LYS A 334 7.03 -22.69 11.65
C LYS A 334 7.48 -21.55 12.58
N ALA A 335 6.66 -20.51 12.75
CA ALA A 335 6.94 -19.42 13.68
C ALA A 335 6.98 -19.91 15.14
N LYS A 336 5.99 -20.68 15.60
CA LYS A 336 5.95 -21.20 16.97
C LYS A 336 7.17 -22.07 17.30
N LYS A 337 7.66 -22.87 16.35
CA LYS A 337 8.91 -23.64 16.51
C LYS A 337 10.11 -22.70 16.68
N LEU A 338 10.19 -21.65 15.89
CA LEU A 338 11.30 -20.67 15.96
C LEU A 338 11.38 -19.98 17.33
N TRP A 339 10.24 -19.72 17.96
CA TRP A 339 10.16 -19.14 19.33
C TRP A 339 10.16 -20.20 20.44
N ASN A 340 10.38 -21.48 20.12
CA ASN A 340 10.36 -22.60 21.08
C ASN A 340 9.04 -22.72 21.89
N VAL A 341 7.91 -22.43 21.26
CA VAL A 341 6.58 -22.54 21.87
C VAL A 341 6.00 -23.95 21.71
N ILE A 342 6.39 -24.65 20.62
CA ILE A 342 6.01 -26.04 20.31
C ILE A 342 7.19 -26.83 19.78
#